data_26ccb290cb066f7f9951114350b47d7c
#
_entry.id   26ccb290cb066f7f9951114350b47d7c
#
_cell.length_a   1.000
_cell.length_b   1.000
_cell.length_c   1.000
_cell.angle_alpha   90.00
_cell.angle_beta   90.00
_cell.angle_gamma   90.00
#
_symmetry.space_group_name_H-M   'P 1'
#
loop_
_entity.id
_entity.type
_entity.pdbx_description
1 polymer ?
#
loop_
_entity_poly.entity_id
_entity_poly.type
_entity_poly.pdbx_seq_one_letter_code
_entity_poly.pdbx_strand_id
1 'polypeptide(L)'
;MKNRIYLTLTTLTISLFGFSQEHFSGITTSNRGGLLNGSMNPAELSNMNMKFDVNLFNTSINYSNNKLTFSDLVSGDNLEDKFFSGTESSNVRIDALIYGPGLAYKNGNWTYAISTVANIKANIINVDVALGNAIQNGNLSGIISQNTISSTENQRINATTWGEIDLSLSRKLIEISRHQVNAGATLKLLFPSAYANFSASNLQGTINNTLGDIELVNATAQVNLAYSGFLGNDFNNTSNYSNFFKQGINGVAADIGGTYTYKEADSNKYIITAGLAIKNIGSMTFKEENNTSIDYNLDVSGLESLDLNQFQNVNSLTEIEQIIDDPANAAFFQKTKTNQSFKVKLPTTINAYADIKVKNKFYVTASILQKVVDDSENDLATTQNTYSLIPRIAFKSFELFAPLASNEISGFTSGFGFRAFGFYLGSGSIISAALNNSKQADVYLGFRFGI
;
A
#
# COMPACT_ATOMS: atom_id res chain seq x y z
N MET A 1 26.62 -35.40 1.02
CA MET A 1 25.93 -34.28 1.73
C MET A 1 25.58 -33.10 0.80
N LYS A 2 26.41 -32.69 -0.15
CA LYS A 2 26.10 -31.57 -1.08
C LYS A 2 24.81 -31.76 -1.90
N ASN A 3 24.56 -32.97 -2.44
CA ASN A 3 23.38 -33.24 -3.27
C ASN A 3 22.03 -33.23 -2.50
N ARG A 4 22.04 -33.45 -1.18
CA ARG A 4 20.83 -33.37 -0.35
C ARG A 4 20.43 -31.93 -0.04
N ILE A 5 21.42 -31.02 0.05
CA ILE A 5 21.17 -29.59 0.26
C ILE A 5 20.54 -28.97 -0.98
N TYR A 6 20.98 -29.36 -2.19
CA TYR A 6 20.37 -28.88 -3.44
C TYR A 6 18.94 -29.42 -3.62
N LEU A 7 18.66 -30.66 -3.23
CA LEU A 7 17.30 -31.24 -3.32
C LEU A 7 16.34 -30.55 -2.32
N THR A 8 16.81 -30.24 -1.12
CA THR A 8 16.01 -29.54 -0.09
C THR A 8 15.77 -28.07 -0.46
N LEU A 9 16.74 -27.40 -1.08
CA LEU A 9 16.53 -26.06 -1.63
C LEU A 9 15.55 -26.06 -2.82
N THR A 10 15.64 -27.09 -3.69
CA THR A 10 14.75 -27.20 -4.86
C THR A 10 13.32 -27.55 -4.45
N THR A 11 13.11 -28.36 -3.40
CA THR A 11 11.76 -28.65 -2.87
C THR A 11 11.17 -27.48 -2.09
N LEU A 12 11.98 -26.64 -1.43
CA LEU A 12 11.50 -25.40 -0.80
C LEU A 12 11.09 -24.34 -1.83
N THR A 13 11.67 -24.35 -3.03
CA THR A 13 11.30 -23.41 -4.11
C THR A 13 10.04 -23.79 -4.88
N ILE A 14 9.56 -25.05 -4.77
CA ILE A 14 8.37 -25.51 -5.51
C ILE A 14 7.05 -25.20 -4.78
N SER A 15 7.08 -24.94 -3.47
CA SER A 15 5.88 -24.59 -2.67
C SER A 15 5.61 -23.08 -2.54
N LEU A 16 6.38 -22.22 -3.23
CA LEU A 16 6.29 -20.77 -3.14
C LEU A 16 5.70 -20.16 -4.43
N PHE A 17 4.60 -20.67 -4.92
CA PHE A 17 3.88 -20.01 -6.02
C PHE A 17 2.87 -19.01 -5.47
N GLY A 18 3.13 -17.71 -5.69
CA GLY A 18 2.18 -16.63 -5.50
C GLY A 18 2.74 -15.40 -4.79
N PHE A 19 3.45 -14.43 -5.50
CA PHE A 19 4.21 -13.40 -4.78
C PHE A 19 4.40 -12.07 -5.55
N SER A 20 4.12 -10.90 -4.96
CA SER A 20 4.17 -9.54 -5.53
C SER A 20 5.03 -8.53 -4.75
N GLN A 21 5.12 -7.26 -5.22
CA GLN A 21 6.21 -6.35 -4.87
C GLN A 21 5.84 -5.18 -3.96
N GLU A 22 6.83 -4.78 -3.15
CA GLU A 22 6.93 -3.56 -2.34
C GLU A 22 7.50 -2.39 -3.17
N HIS A 23 7.31 -1.14 -2.69
CA HIS A 23 7.95 0.05 -3.24
C HIS A 23 9.48 -0.09 -3.34
N PHE A 24 10.07 0.42 -4.41
CA PHE A 24 11.52 0.43 -4.64
C PHE A 24 12.18 -0.95 -4.60
N SER A 25 11.49 -1.96 -5.09
CA SER A 25 11.94 -3.34 -5.04
C SER A 25 13.32 -3.53 -5.71
N GLY A 26 14.21 -4.23 -5.01
CA GLY A 26 15.59 -4.47 -5.45
C GLY A 26 16.58 -3.37 -5.02
N ILE A 27 16.17 -2.10 -4.93
CA ILE A 27 17.07 -1.04 -4.45
C ILE A 27 17.10 -0.95 -2.92
N THR A 28 15.99 -1.17 -2.23
CA THR A 28 15.89 -1.16 -0.76
C THR A 28 16.70 -2.26 -0.10
N THR A 29 17.00 -3.33 -0.79
CA THR A 29 17.83 -4.45 -0.31
C THR A 29 19.28 -4.36 -0.78
N SER A 30 19.61 -3.39 -1.65
CA SER A 30 21.00 -3.14 -2.05
C SER A 30 21.78 -2.49 -0.91
N ASN A 31 23.00 -2.97 -0.64
CA ASN A 31 23.90 -2.31 0.31
C ASN A 31 24.34 -0.90 -0.12
N ARG A 32 23.81 -0.42 -1.23
CA ARG A 32 24.04 0.91 -1.80
C ARG A 32 22.75 1.75 -1.87
N GLY A 33 21.68 1.29 -1.24
CA GLY A 33 20.43 2.03 -1.11
C GLY A 33 20.53 3.24 -0.16
N GLY A 34 21.56 3.27 0.71
CA GLY A 34 21.81 4.39 1.61
C GLY A 34 20.64 4.69 2.55
N LEU A 35 20.21 5.95 2.58
CA LEU A 35 19.06 6.38 3.38
C LEU A 35 17.77 5.58 3.07
N LEU A 36 17.57 5.18 1.81
CA LEU A 36 16.39 4.43 1.39
C LEU A 36 16.30 3.03 2.04
N ASN A 37 17.43 2.40 2.39
CA ASN A 37 17.40 1.11 3.09
C ASN A 37 16.76 1.25 4.49
N GLY A 38 16.91 2.42 5.13
CA GLY A 38 16.27 2.73 6.41
C GLY A 38 14.75 2.68 6.35
N SER A 39 14.17 2.92 5.18
CA SER A 39 12.72 2.81 4.99
C SER A 39 12.19 1.37 5.06
N MET A 40 13.02 0.39 4.72
CA MET A 40 12.71 -1.02 4.87
C MET A 40 12.97 -1.50 6.29
N ASN A 41 14.13 -1.10 6.86
CA ASN A 41 14.54 -1.45 8.21
C ASN A 41 15.49 -0.39 8.77
N PRO A 42 15.13 0.32 9.87
CA PRO A 42 15.98 1.38 10.43
C PRO A 42 17.42 0.94 10.76
N ALA A 43 17.61 -0.33 11.12
CA ALA A 43 18.93 -0.88 11.45
C ALA A 43 19.89 -0.92 10.25
N GLU A 44 19.37 -0.92 8.99
CA GLU A 44 20.18 -0.88 7.78
C GLU A 44 20.98 0.41 7.61
N LEU A 45 20.58 1.50 8.25
CA LEU A 45 21.35 2.74 8.23
C LEU A 45 22.78 2.55 8.79
N SER A 46 22.99 1.63 9.75
CA SER A 46 24.33 1.28 10.23
C SER A 46 25.20 0.58 9.18
N ASN A 47 24.59 -0.01 8.14
CA ASN A 47 25.29 -0.66 7.03
C ASN A 47 25.71 0.32 5.92
N MET A 48 25.41 1.62 6.04
CA MET A 48 25.85 2.63 5.07
C MET A 48 27.37 2.60 4.90
N ASN A 49 27.80 2.64 3.63
CA ASN A 49 29.22 2.64 3.26
C ASN A 49 29.84 4.05 3.21
N MET A 50 29.03 5.09 3.19
CA MET A 50 29.42 6.50 3.11
C MET A 50 29.21 7.19 4.45
N LYS A 51 29.94 8.27 4.71
CA LYS A 51 29.80 9.08 5.92
C LYS A 51 28.53 9.91 5.90
N PHE A 52 28.18 10.45 4.74
CA PHE A 52 26.94 11.16 4.49
C PHE A 52 26.21 10.50 3.32
N ASP A 53 24.89 10.50 3.39
CA ASP A 53 24.01 10.11 2.31
C ASP A 53 22.89 11.15 2.17
N VAL A 54 22.77 11.72 0.98
CA VAL A 54 21.78 12.75 0.67
C VAL A 54 20.79 12.16 -0.32
N ASN A 55 19.55 12.15 0.07
CA ASN A 55 18.43 11.87 -0.80
C ASN A 55 17.88 13.17 -1.38
N LEU A 56 17.74 13.28 -2.69
CA LEU A 56 17.09 14.43 -3.31
C LEU A 56 15.60 14.18 -3.49
N PHE A 57 15.27 13.07 -4.13
CA PHE A 57 13.91 12.59 -4.28
C PHE A 57 13.89 11.12 -4.63
N ASN A 58 12.86 10.41 -4.20
CA ASN A 58 12.50 9.07 -4.70
C ASN A 58 10.99 9.03 -4.82
N THR A 59 10.48 8.50 -5.90
CA THR A 59 9.05 8.31 -6.08
C THR A 59 8.74 6.91 -6.53
N SER A 60 7.66 6.37 -6.03
CA SER A 60 7.13 5.07 -6.43
C SER A 60 5.61 5.13 -6.48
N ILE A 61 5.04 4.60 -7.54
CA ILE A 61 3.60 4.44 -7.70
C ILE A 61 3.34 2.98 -8.00
N ASN A 62 2.39 2.40 -7.28
CA ASN A 62 1.93 1.03 -7.45
C ASN A 62 0.41 1.02 -7.63
N TYR A 63 -0.08 0.36 -8.65
CA TYR A 63 -1.46 0.04 -8.90
C TYR A 63 -1.62 -1.47 -8.93
N SER A 64 -2.44 -2.04 -8.05
CA SER A 64 -2.74 -3.47 -7.98
C SER A 64 -4.25 -3.68 -7.98
N ASN A 65 -4.72 -4.67 -8.72
CA ASN A 65 -6.12 -5.07 -8.73
C ASN A 65 -6.27 -6.58 -8.94
N ASN A 66 -7.46 -7.14 -8.72
CA ASN A 66 -7.71 -8.57 -8.88
C ASN A 66 -8.49 -8.93 -10.15
N LYS A 67 -8.87 -7.95 -10.99
CA LYS A 67 -9.74 -8.16 -12.16
C LYS A 67 -9.08 -7.82 -13.49
N LEU A 68 -8.55 -6.59 -13.62
CA LEU A 68 -8.05 -6.02 -14.87
C LEU A 68 -6.60 -6.38 -15.12
N THR A 69 -6.27 -6.84 -16.31
CA THR A 69 -4.90 -6.99 -16.76
C THR A 69 -4.31 -5.66 -17.23
N PHE A 70 -2.98 -5.57 -17.34
CA PHE A 70 -2.31 -4.39 -17.91
C PHE A 70 -2.79 -4.08 -19.33
N SER A 71 -3.07 -5.13 -20.14
CA SER A 71 -3.65 -4.97 -21.47
C SER A 71 -5.02 -4.32 -21.43
N ASP A 72 -5.88 -4.70 -20.48
CA ASP A 72 -7.20 -4.07 -20.32
C ASP A 72 -7.05 -2.59 -19.98
N LEU A 73 -6.14 -2.24 -19.05
CA LEU A 73 -5.88 -0.85 -18.67
C LEU A 73 -5.36 0.00 -19.83
N VAL A 74 -4.53 -0.56 -20.71
CA VAL A 74 -3.99 0.15 -21.89
C VAL A 74 -5.03 0.29 -22.99
N SER A 75 -5.88 -0.73 -23.22
CA SER A 75 -6.94 -0.64 -24.22
C SER A 75 -8.05 0.34 -23.82
N GLY A 76 -8.34 0.44 -22.52
CA GLY A 76 -9.41 1.29 -22.01
C GLY A 76 -10.83 0.78 -22.31
N ASP A 77 -10.97 -0.40 -22.94
CA ASP A 77 -12.27 -0.92 -23.39
C ASP A 77 -13.02 -1.63 -22.26
N ASN A 78 -14.22 -1.15 -21.96
CA ASN A 78 -15.17 -1.76 -21.01
C ASN A 78 -14.53 -2.09 -19.66
N LEU A 79 -13.71 -1.17 -19.11
CA LEU A 79 -12.98 -1.38 -17.86
C LEU A 79 -13.92 -1.66 -16.69
N GLU A 80 -15.01 -0.93 -16.60
CA GLU A 80 -16.00 -1.03 -15.53
C GLU A 80 -16.69 -2.39 -15.55
N ASP A 81 -17.17 -2.84 -16.71
CA ASP A 81 -17.81 -4.15 -16.88
C ASP A 81 -16.85 -5.29 -16.52
N LYS A 82 -15.59 -5.18 -16.93
CA LYS A 82 -14.56 -6.17 -16.59
C LYS A 82 -14.24 -6.15 -15.11
N PHE A 83 -14.16 -4.96 -14.51
CA PHE A 83 -13.81 -4.79 -13.09
C PHE A 83 -14.87 -5.37 -12.16
N PHE A 84 -16.16 -5.21 -12.50
CA PHE A 84 -17.28 -5.78 -11.77
C PHE A 84 -17.81 -7.08 -12.41
N SER A 85 -16.95 -7.89 -13.01
CA SER A 85 -17.31 -9.19 -13.60
C SER A 85 -16.98 -10.37 -12.70
N GLY A 86 -17.68 -11.51 -12.94
CA GLY A 86 -17.46 -12.77 -12.21
C GLY A 86 -18.14 -12.81 -10.85
N THR A 87 -17.64 -13.63 -9.93
CA THR A 87 -18.24 -13.88 -8.60
C THR A 87 -17.37 -13.41 -7.44
N GLU A 88 -16.08 -13.17 -7.67
CA GLU A 88 -15.16 -12.68 -6.63
C GLU A 88 -15.33 -11.17 -6.44
N SER A 89 -15.28 -10.70 -5.21
CA SER A 89 -15.30 -9.27 -4.88
C SER A 89 -14.17 -8.50 -5.57
N SER A 90 -14.46 -7.27 -5.93
CA SER A 90 -13.51 -6.40 -6.63
C SER A 90 -12.58 -5.69 -5.64
N ASN A 91 -11.29 -5.72 -5.94
CA ASN A 91 -10.24 -5.14 -5.12
C ASN A 91 -9.27 -4.30 -5.96
N VAL A 92 -8.96 -3.09 -5.49
CA VAL A 92 -7.91 -2.20 -6.03
C VAL A 92 -7.07 -1.66 -4.89
N ARG A 93 -5.78 -1.50 -5.13
CA ARG A 93 -4.86 -0.75 -4.29
C ARG A 93 -4.06 0.20 -5.16
N ILE A 94 -4.12 1.47 -4.83
CA ILE A 94 -3.24 2.52 -5.38
C ILE A 94 -2.39 3.01 -4.22
N ASP A 95 -1.08 2.91 -4.38
CA ASP A 95 -0.12 3.33 -3.36
C ASP A 95 0.96 4.18 -4.03
N ALA A 96 1.06 5.45 -3.64
CA ALA A 96 2.13 6.33 -4.10
C ALA A 96 2.93 6.85 -2.90
N LEU A 97 4.24 6.76 -3.04
CA LEU A 97 5.22 7.11 -2.02
C LEU A 97 6.25 8.05 -2.60
N ILE A 98 6.39 9.23 -1.98
CA ILE A 98 7.33 10.27 -2.42
C ILE A 98 8.26 10.63 -1.26
N TYR A 99 9.52 10.19 -1.34
CA TYR A 99 10.57 10.70 -0.47
C TYR A 99 11.11 12.02 -1.03
N GLY A 100 10.96 13.06 -0.26
CA GLY A 100 11.58 14.37 -0.50
C GLY A 100 13.04 14.41 -0.02
N PRO A 101 13.56 15.62 0.21
CA PRO A 101 14.91 15.77 0.72
C PRO A 101 15.14 15.03 2.04
N GLY A 102 16.28 14.37 2.14
CA GLY A 102 16.69 13.65 3.35
C GLY A 102 18.21 13.57 3.47
N LEU A 103 18.68 13.40 4.69
CA LEU A 103 20.10 13.32 5.04
C LEU A 103 20.33 12.23 6.06
N ALA A 104 21.34 11.39 5.83
CA ALA A 104 21.88 10.49 6.83
C ALA A 104 23.35 10.80 7.11
N TYR A 105 23.75 10.71 8.38
CA TYR A 105 25.10 10.95 8.86
C TYR A 105 25.57 9.80 9.75
N LYS A 106 26.68 9.17 9.35
CA LYS A 106 27.32 8.08 10.09
C LYS A 106 28.53 8.59 10.87
N ASN A 107 28.52 8.34 12.17
CA ASN A 107 29.59 8.68 13.08
C ASN A 107 29.96 7.46 13.97
N GLY A 108 31.06 6.82 13.63
CA GLY A 108 31.50 5.58 14.31
C GLY A 108 30.45 4.47 14.19
N ASN A 109 29.95 4.03 15.33
CA ASN A 109 28.92 2.99 15.40
C ASN A 109 27.48 3.53 15.27
N TRP A 110 27.29 4.83 15.25
CA TRP A 110 25.99 5.48 15.20
C TRP A 110 25.71 6.05 13.82
N THR A 111 24.45 5.99 13.41
CA THR A 111 23.94 6.65 12.22
C THR A 111 22.65 7.37 12.56
N TYR A 112 22.56 8.62 12.19
CA TYR A 112 21.43 9.52 12.37
C TYR A 112 20.87 9.85 11.00
N ALA A 113 19.56 9.92 10.88
CA ALA A 113 18.95 10.35 9.63
C ALA A 113 17.67 11.15 9.86
N ILE A 114 17.41 12.03 8.90
CA ILE A 114 16.14 12.74 8.75
C ILE A 114 15.67 12.62 7.30
N SER A 115 14.39 12.33 7.10
CA SER A 115 13.77 12.31 5.79
C SER A 115 12.36 12.88 5.82
N THR A 116 11.88 13.37 4.69
CA THR A 116 10.51 13.80 4.48
C THR A 116 9.82 12.84 3.52
N VAL A 117 8.58 12.47 3.81
CA VAL A 117 7.82 11.49 3.02
C VAL A 117 6.39 12.00 2.82
N ALA A 118 5.85 11.83 1.62
CA ALA A 118 4.44 11.98 1.35
C ALA A 118 3.85 10.63 0.91
N ASN A 119 2.71 10.29 1.48
CA ASN A 119 2.01 9.03 1.25
C ASN A 119 0.63 9.31 0.68
N ILE A 120 0.25 8.56 -0.34
CA ILE A 120 -1.07 8.56 -0.96
C ILE A 120 -1.52 7.11 -1.08
N LYS A 121 -2.64 6.78 -0.48
CA LYS A 121 -3.27 5.46 -0.59
C LYS A 121 -4.73 5.61 -0.98
N ALA A 122 -5.17 4.89 -2.01
CA ALA A 122 -6.57 4.80 -2.39
C ALA A 122 -6.92 3.33 -2.68
N ASN A 123 -8.06 2.90 -2.18
CA ASN A 123 -8.39 1.48 -2.19
C ASN A 123 -9.87 1.26 -2.47
N ILE A 124 -10.15 0.20 -3.20
CA ILE A 124 -11.45 -0.48 -3.27
C ILE A 124 -11.23 -1.85 -2.60
N ILE A 125 -12.01 -2.18 -1.59
CA ILE A 125 -11.82 -3.36 -0.75
C ILE A 125 -13.09 -4.18 -0.72
N ASN A 126 -13.03 -5.41 -1.20
CA ASN A 126 -14.07 -6.43 -1.12
C ASN A 126 -15.46 -5.97 -1.64
N VAL A 127 -15.48 -5.05 -2.63
CA VAL A 127 -16.75 -4.57 -3.18
C VAL A 127 -17.42 -5.68 -3.97
N ASP A 128 -18.65 -6.00 -3.60
CA ASP A 128 -19.49 -6.99 -4.27
C ASP A 128 -19.74 -6.59 -5.73
N VAL A 129 -19.67 -7.56 -6.63
CA VAL A 129 -19.80 -7.32 -8.08
C VAL A 129 -21.17 -6.79 -8.44
N ALA A 130 -22.24 -7.30 -7.82
CA ALA A 130 -23.60 -6.84 -8.11
C ALA A 130 -23.82 -5.41 -7.62
N LEU A 131 -23.29 -5.06 -6.42
CA LEU A 131 -23.33 -3.69 -5.90
C LEU A 131 -22.53 -2.74 -6.78
N GLY A 132 -21.31 -3.11 -7.16
CA GLY A 132 -20.46 -2.30 -8.04
C GLY A 132 -21.11 -2.03 -9.40
N ASN A 133 -21.67 -3.05 -10.04
CA ASN A 133 -22.41 -2.89 -11.28
C ASN A 133 -23.65 -2.00 -11.13
N ALA A 134 -24.39 -2.10 -10.03
CA ALA A 134 -25.57 -1.29 -9.79
C ALA A 134 -25.22 0.21 -9.68
N ILE A 135 -24.12 0.55 -9.02
CA ILE A 135 -23.70 1.94 -8.83
C ILE A 135 -23.06 2.52 -10.11
N GLN A 136 -22.26 1.75 -10.84
CA GLN A 136 -21.52 2.23 -12.01
C GLN A 136 -22.33 2.20 -13.31
N ASN A 137 -23.06 1.13 -13.54
CA ASN A 137 -23.67 0.83 -14.83
C ASN A 137 -25.20 1.01 -14.82
N GLY A 138 -25.71 2.11 -14.28
CA GLY A 138 -27.15 2.41 -14.22
C GLY A 138 -27.97 2.22 -15.51
N ASN A 139 -27.30 1.91 -16.61
CA ASN A 139 -27.85 1.55 -17.91
C ASN A 139 -27.55 0.09 -18.28
N LEU A 140 -27.75 -0.88 -17.41
CA LEU A 140 -27.85 -2.26 -17.86
C LEU A 140 -29.06 -2.35 -18.80
N SER A 141 -28.77 -2.07 -20.07
CA SER A 141 -29.63 -2.05 -21.20
C SER A 141 -30.85 -3.01 -21.06
N GLY A 142 -32.00 -2.45 -20.70
CA GLY A 142 -33.32 -3.04 -20.99
C GLY A 142 -33.66 -4.40 -20.40
N ILE A 143 -32.91 -4.90 -19.44
CA ILE A 143 -33.09 -6.23 -18.85
C ILE A 143 -33.61 -6.06 -17.40
N ILE A 144 -34.72 -6.71 -17.12
CA ILE A 144 -35.19 -6.91 -15.76
C ILE A 144 -34.24 -7.92 -15.10
N SER A 145 -33.52 -7.52 -14.06
CA SER A 145 -32.62 -8.40 -13.31
C SER A 145 -32.78 -8.23 -11.82
N GLN A 146 -32.55 -9.31 -11.09
CA GLN A 146 -32.56 -9.34 -9.64
C GLN A 146 -31.28 -10.02 -9.15
N ASN A 147 -30.54 -9.35 -8.28
CA ASN A 147 -29.31 -9.84 -7.68
C ASN A 147 -29.39 -9.75 -6.16
N THR A 148 -29.19 -10.87 -5.48
CA THR A 148 -29.15 -10.91 -4.02
C THR A 148 -27.71 -10.76 -3.55
N ILE A 149 -27.49 -9.84 -2.62
CA ILE A 149 -26.21 -9.63 -1.93
C ILE A 149 -26.34 -10.24 -0.51
N SER A 150 -25.33 -11.00 -0.11
CA SER A 150 -25.19 -11.51 1.25
C SER A 150 -23.70 -11.55 1.58
N SER A 151 -23.18 -10.43 2.07
CA SER A 151 -21.78 -10.26 2.40
C SER A 151 -21.59 -9.99 3.89
N THR A 152 -20.64 -10.69 4.51
CA THR A 152 -20.17 -10.39 5.87
C THR A 152 -18.94 -9.49 5.87
N GLU A 153 -18.36 -9.25 4.69
CA GLU A 153 -17.18 -8.41 4.50
C GLU A 153 -17.51 -6.93 4.71
N ASN A 154 -16.48 -6.17 5.09
CA ASN A 154 -16.55 -4.71 5.08
C ASN A 154 -16.17 -4.20 3.71
N GLN A 155 -17.14 -3.92 2.87
CA GLN A 155 -16.97 -3.35 1.54
C GLN A 155 -16.61 -1.88 1.67
N ARG A 156 -15.42 -1.47 1.19
CA ARG A 156 -14.92 -0.11 1.39
C ARG A 156 -14.37 0.51 0.12
N ILE A 157 -14.61 1.81 -0.01
CA ILE A 157 -13.84 2.70 -0.87
C ILE A 157 -13.19 3.73 0.05
N ASN A 158 -11.86 3.79 0.07
CA ASN A 158 -11.17 4.73 0.92
C ASN A 158 -9.94 5.35 0.27
N ALA A 159 -9.61 6.55 0.70
CA ALA A 159 -8.37 7.23 0.35
C ALA A 159 -7.78 7.94 1.58
N THR A 160 -6.47 7.92 1.69
CA THR A 160 -5.75 8.53 2.80
C THR A 160 -4.48 9.18 2.29
N THR A 161 -4.26 10.44 2.64
CA THR A 161 -3.02 11.17 2.32
C THR A 161 -2.42 11.80 3.56
N TRP A 162 -1.09 11.67 3.71
CA TRP A 162 -0.37 12.28 4.84
C TRP A 162 1.10 12.51 4.51
N GLY A 163 1.69 13.49 5.21
CA GLY A 163 3.13 13.72 5.24
C GLY A 163 3.79 13.07 6.45
N GLU A 164 5.09 12.79 6.37
CA GLU A 164 5.92 12.32 7.47
C GLU A 164 7.23 13.10 7.52
N ILE A 165 7.69 13.39 8.74
CA ILE A 165 9.09 13.69 9.01
C ILE A 165 9.63 12.55 9.85
N ASP A 166 10.57 11.81 9.27
CA ASP A 166 11.16 10.63 9.89
C ASP A 166 12.48 10.99 10.54
N LEU A 167 12.63 10.69 11.82
CA LEU A 167 13.84 10.85 12.60
C LEU A 167 14.38 9.47 12.95
N SER A 168 15.45 9.05 12.29
CA SER A 168 15.99 7.70 12.42
C SER A 168 17.31 7.67 13.18
N LEU A 169 17.44 6.67 14.00
CA LEU A 169 18.66 6.35 14.75
C LEU A 169 19.00 4.87 14.56
N SER A 170 20.25 4.59 14.21
CA SER A 170 20.74 3.22 14.11
C SER A 170 22.10 3.08 14.76
N ARG A 171 22.37 1.90 15.32
CA ARG A 171 23.63 1.59 15.97
C ARG A 171 24.13 0.21 15.63
N LYS A 172 25.43 0.11 15.34
CA LYS A 172 26.15 -1.14 15.34
C LYS A 172 26.36 -1.55 16.82
N LEU A 173 25.69 -2.63 17.23
CA LEU A 173 25.73 -3.12 18.62
C LEU A 173 26.93 -4.04 18.85
N ILE A 174 27.15 -4.97 17.93
CA ILE A 174 28.17 -6.02 18.03
C ILE A 174 28.89 -6.10 16.69
N GLU A 175 30.23 -6.16 16.74
CA GLU A 175 31.06 -6.52 15.61
C GLU A 175 32.22 -7.38 16.14
N ILE A 176 32.12 -8.69 15.96
CA ILE A 176 33.08 -9.67 16.41
C ILE A 176 33.48 -10.55 15.25
N SER A 177 34.74 -10.51 14.85
CA SER A 177 35.26 -11.23 13.69
C SER A 177 34.46 -10.91 12.43
N ARG A 178 33.67 -11.84 11.92
CA ARG A 178 32.85 -11.71 10.70
C ARG A 178 31.39 -11.41 10.98
N HIS A 179 31.00 -11.34 12.24
CA HIS A 179 29.61 -11.17 12.67
C HIS A 179 29.34 -9.72 13.07
N GLN A 180 28.28 -9.15 12.53
CA GLN A 180 27.83 -7.81 12.88
C GLN A 180 26.31 -7.86 13.17
N VAL A 181 25.92 -7.20 14.26
CA VAL A 181 24.51 -7.01 14.65
C VAL A 181 24.27 -5.51 14.80
N ASN A 182 23.21 -5.04 14.15
CA ASN A 182 22.76 -3.65 14.28
C ASN A 182 21.32 -3.61 14.80
N ALA A 183 20.96 -2.52 15.46
CA ALA A 183 19.58 -2.17 15.79
C ALA A 183 19.31 -0.73 15.35
N GLY A 184 18.05 -0.45 15.07
CA GLY A 184 17.62 0.90 14.68
C GLY A 184 16.16 1.16 15.02
N ALA A 185 15.84 2.43 15.12
CA ALA A 185 14.48 2.92 15.31
C ALA A 185 14.26 4.20 14.50
N THR A 186 13.04 4.41 14.07
CA THR A 186 12.58 5.65 13.44
C THR A 186 11.36 6.17 14.19
N LEU A 187 11.40 7.42 14.58
CA LEU A 187 10.24 8.17 15.04
C LEU A 187 9.66 8.94 13.84
N LYS A 188 8.38 8.76 13.58
CA LYS A 188 7.66 9.42 12.50
C LYS A 188 6.72 10.47 13.08
N LEU A 189 6.90 11.71 12.66
CA LEU A 189 5.98 12.80 12.95
C LEU A 189 5.00 12.88 11.80
N LEU A 190 3.70 12.65 12.07
CA LEU A 190 2.67 12.50 11.05
C LEU A 190 1.88 13.79 10.87
N PHE A 191 1.67 14.15 9.60
CA PHE A 191 0.93 15.32 9.15
C PHE A 191 -0.28 14.81 8.34
N PRO A 192 -1.45 14.55 8.96
CA PRO A 192 -2.63 14.11 8.22
C PRO A 192 -3.06 15.19 7.25
N SER A 193 -3.28 14.86 5.97
CA SER A 193 -3.60 15.83 4.92
C SER A 193 -5.05 15.70 4.46
N ALA A 194 -5.49 14.50 4.06
CA ALA A 194 -6.87 14.25 3.72
C ALA A 194 -7.24 12.76 3.94
N TYR A 195 -8.52 12.53 4.16
CA TYR A 195 -9.10 11.21 4.36
C TYR A 195 -10.47 11.12 3.72
N ALA A 196 -10.78 9.97 3.16
CA ALA A 196 -12.11 9.61 2.69
C ALA A 196 -12.34 8.13 2.96
N ASN A 197 -13.49 7.76 3.52
CA ASN A 197 -13.94 6.38 3.68
C ASN A 197 -15.45 6.32 3.53
N PHE A 198 -15.89 5.46 2.64
CA PHE A 198 -17.28 5.03 2.54
C PHE A 198 -17.30 3.51 2.57
N SER A 199 -18.07 2.94 3.49
CA SER A 199 -18.10 1.49 3.66
C SER A 199 -19.47 0.98 4.05
N ALA A 200 -19.72 -0.29 3.69
CA ALA A 200 -20.90 -1.04 4.10
C ALA A 200 -20.44 -2.44 4.57
N SER A 201 -20.65 -2.75 5.83
CA SER A 201 -20.37 -4.06 6.39
C SER A 201 -21.66 -4.83 6.65
N ASN A 202 -21.57 -6.17 6.60
CA ASN A 202 -22.72 -7.06 6.76
C ASN A 202 -23.90 -6.70 5.84
N LEU A 203 -23.58 -6.29 4.59
CA LEU A 203 -24.59 -5.91 3.61
C LEU A 203 -25.36 -7.14 3.16
N GLN A 204 -26.64 -7.14 3.43
CA GLN A 204 -27.62 -8.10 2.92
C GLN A 204 -28.73 -7.34 2.21
N GLY A 205 -29.27 -7.88 1.13
CA GLY A 205 -30.34 -7.24 0.40
C GLY A 205 -30.50 -7.76 -1.01
N THR A 206 -31.45 -7.21 -1.73
CA THR A 206 -31.68 -7.55 -3.13
C THR A 206 -31.66 -6.28 -3.97
N ILE A 207 -30.87 -6.29 -5.04
CA ILE A 207 -30.86 -5.23 -6.04
C ILE A 207 -31.80 -5.65 -7.17
N ASN A 208 -32.81 -4.85 -7.40
CA ASN A 208 -33.74 -4.98 -8.54
C ASN A 208 -33.34 -3.94 -9.58
N ASN A 209 -33.23 -4.36 -10.84
CA ASN A 209 -33.09 -3.46 -11.96
C ASN A 209 -34.31 -3.65 -12.87
N THR A 210 -35.06 -2.60 -13.06
CA THR A 210 -36.24 -2.57 -13.93
C THR A 210 -36.08 -1.45 -14.93
N LEU A 211 -35.58 -1.78 -16.14
CA LEU A 211 -35.40 -0.81 -17.22
C LEU A 211 -34.50 0.40 -16.90
N GLY A 212 -33.53 0.21 -16.02
CA GLY A 212 -32.60 1.25 -15.59
C GLY A 212 -32.95 1.89 -14.24
N ASP A 213 -34.10 1.60 -13.67
CA ASP A 213 -34.41 1.93 -12.28
C ASP A 213 -33.79 0.87 -11.37
N ILE A 214 -32.76 1.26 -10.61
CA ILE A 214 -32.01 0.36 -9.75
C ILE A 214 -32.39 0.60 -8.30
N GLU A 215 -32.99 -0.37 -7.70
CA GLU A 215 -33.52 -0.29 -6.33
C GLU A 215 -32.88 -1.34 -5.44
N LEU A 216 -32.55 -0.95 -4.21
CA LEU A 216 -32.15 -1.86 -3.13
C LEU A 216 -33.36 -2.10 -2.24
N VAL A 217 -33.73 -3.37 -2.06
CA VAL A 217 -34.90 -3.78 -1.26
C VAL A 217 -34.53 -4.85 -0.25
N ASN A 218 -35.28 -4.93 0.85
CA ASN A 218 -35.06 -5.90 1.94
C ASN A 218 -33.60 -5.91 2.38
N ALA A 219 -33.02 -4.71 2.61
CA ALA A 219 -31.60 -4.57 2.83
C ALA A 219 -31.29 -4.09 4.24
N THR A 220 -30.19 -4.65 4.76
CA THR A 220 -29.58 -4.20 6.03
C THR A 220 -28.07 -4.09 5.85
N ALA A 221 -27.45 -3.08 6.49
CA ALA A 221 -26.00 -2.92 6.55
C ALA A 221 -25.60 -2.01 7.72
N GLN A 222 -24.32 -2.08 8.10
CA GLN A 222 -23.68 -1.04 8.90
C GLN A 222 -22.85 -0.18 7.93
N VAL A 223 -23.20 1.10 7.81
CA VAL A 223 -22.56 2.04 6.88
C VAL A 223 -21.69 3.01 7.67
N ASN A 224 -20.45 3.22 7.24
CA ASN A 224 -19.58 4.28 7.76
C ASN A 224 -19.23 5.26 6.65
N LEU A 225 -19.43 6.54 6.92
CA LEU A 225 -19.03 7.67 6.09
C LEU A 225 -18.07 8.53 6.91
N ALA A 226 -16.81 8.68 6.45
CA ALA A 226 -15.84 9.54 7.11
C ALA A 226 -14.97 10.28 6.10
N TYR A 227 -14.77 11.57 6.32
CA TYR A 227 -13.90 12.36 5.47
C TYR A 227 -13.23 13.52 6.20
N SER A 228 -12.13 14.01 5.63
CA SER A 228 -11.34 15.16 6.08
C SER A 228 -10.56 15.78 4.94
N GLY A 229 -10.36 17.09 4.99
CA GLY A 229 -9.57 17.82 4.02
C GLY A 229 -10.21 17.83 2.64
N PHE A 230 -9.38 17.93 1.60
CA PHE A 230 -9.85 18.11 0.22
C PHE A 230 -10.61 16.90 -0.35
N LEU A 231 -10.34 15.69 0.10
CA LEU A 231 -11.02 14.47 -0.36
C LEU A 231 -12.50 14.40 0.06
N GLY A 232 -12.92 15.18 1.05
CA GLY A 232 -14.34 15.31 1.40
C GLY A 232 -15.15 16.07 0.35
N ASN A 233 -14.53 17.03 -0.32
CA ASN A 233 -15.22 18.01 -1.18
C ASN A 233 -15.05 17.74 -2.68
N ASP A 234 -13.95 17.12 -3.11
CA ASP A 234 -13.66 16.86 -4.52
C ASP A 234 -12.62 15.75 -4.67
N PHE A 235 -13.01 14.63 -5.26
CA PHE A 235 -12.12 13.50 -5.53
C PHE A 235 -11.03 13.81 -6.57
N ASN A 236 -11.23 14.81 -7.43
CA ASN A 236 -10.30 15.19 -8.49
C ASN A 236 -9.26 16.23 -8.05
N ASN A 237 -9.31 16.67 -6.79
CA ASN A 237 -8.39 17.68 -6.29
C ASN A 237 -6.98 17.08 -6.10
N THR A 238 -5.97 17.67 -6.74
CA THR A 238 -4.58 17.25 -6.63
C THR A 238 -3.81 18.16 -5.67
N SER A 239 -3.09 17.51 -4.74
CA SER A 239 -2.26 18.23 -3.77
C SER A 239 -0.82 18.38 -4.25
N ASN A 240 -0.23 19.58 -4.08
CA ASN A 240 1.21 19.78 -4.19
C ASN A 240 1.94 19.13 -2.98
N TYR A 241 3.21 18.72 -3.15
CA TYR A 241 4.00 18.10 -2.09
C TYR A 241 3.99 18.88 -0.76
N SER A 242 4.05 20.21 -0.81
CA SER A 242 3.99 21.05 0.39
C SER A 242 2.67 20.98 1.15
N ASN A 243 1.57 20.63 0.47
CA ASN A 243 0.25 20.54 1.09
C ASN A 243 0.14 19.38 2.08
N PHE A 244 0.96 18.33 1.91
CA PHE A 244 1.02 17.20 2.85
C PHE A 244 1.48 17.60 4.26
N PHE A 245 2.08 18.77 4.43
CA PHE A 245 2.65 19.23 5.70
C PHE A 245 1.92 20.45 6.30
N LYS A 246 0.89 20.98 5.63
CA LYS A 246 0.24 22.23 6.04
C LYS A 246 -0.53 22.14 7.37
N GLN A 247 -1.13 20.99 7.65
CA GLN A 247 -2.04 20.85 8.79
C GLN A 247 -1.35 20.60 10.13
N GLY A 248 -0.02 20.62 10.13
CA GLY A 248 0.77 20.41 11.33
C GLY A 248 0.83 18.94 11.80
N ILE A 249 1.58 18.72 12.87
CA ILE A 249 1.78 17.38 13.43
C ILE A 249 0.55 17.00 14.25
N ASN A 250 -0.17 15.97 13.80
CA ASN A 250 -1.34 15.40 14.47
C ASN A 250 -1.30 13.87 14.57
N GLY A 251 -0.10 13.30 14.64
CA GLY A 251 0.09 11.89 14.85
C GLY A 251 1.55 11.53 15.02
N VAL A 252 1.80 10.36 15.54
CA VAL A 252 3.12 9.78 15.69
C VAL A 252 3.08 8.30 15.35
N ALA A 253 4.18 7.81 14.78
CA ALA A 253 4.40 6.38 14.61
C ALA A 253 5.87 6.04 14.84
N ALA A 254 6.16 4.76 14.93
CA ALA A 254 7.51 4.27 15.11
C ALA A 254 7.78 3.04 14.24
N ASP A 255 9.02 2.93 13.78
CA ASP A 255 9.58 1.72 13.19
C ASP A 255 10.73 1.25 14.10
N ILE A 256 10.85 -0.07 14.28
CA ILE A 256 11.93 -0.69 15.05
C ILE A 256 12.46 -1.88 14.27
N GLY A 257 13.77 -2.03 14.20
CA GLY A 257 14.34 -3.16 13.47
C GLY A 257 15.74 -3.56 13.93
N GLY A 258 16.12 -4.76 13.49
CA GLY A 258 17.44 -5.33 13.70
C GLY A 258 17.98 -5.98 12.44
N THR A 259 19.30 -5.99 12.29
CA THR A 259 19.99 -6.68 11.21
C THR A 259 21.15 -7.52 11.72
N TYR A 260 21.35 -8.64 11.07
CA TYR A 260 22.52 -9.49 11.23
C TYR A 260 23.27 -9.60 9.90
N THR A 261 24.56 -9.37 9.94
CA THR A 261 25.44 -9.46 8.76
C THR A 261 26.61 -10.41 9.05
N TYR A 262 26.81 -11.36 8.12
CA TYR A 262 28.00 -12.22 8.10
C TYR A 262 28.90 -11.79 6.95
N LYS A 263 30.12 -11.37 7.29
CA LYS A 263 31.09 -10.77 6.35
C LYS A 263 32.03 -11.79 5.72
N GLU A 264 32.60 -11.46 4.58
CA GLU A 264 33.75 -12.18 4.02
C GLU A 264 34.99 -12.04 4.94
N ALA A 265 35.89 -13.00 4.87
CA ALA A 265 37.18 -12.86 5.54
C ALA A 265 37.95 -11.66 4.97
N ASP A 266 38.54 -10.86 5.82
CA ASP A 266 39.40 -9.72 5.49
C ASP A 266 38.75 -8.69 4.55
N SER A 267 37.40 -8.57 4.59
CA SER A 267 36.63 -7.69 3.75
C SER A 267 35.41 -7.11 4.48
N ASN A 268 35.04 -5.89 4.14
CA ASN A 268 33.78 -5.29 4.59
C ASN A 268 32.55 -5.75 3.78
N LYS A 269 32.74 -6.65 2.80
CA LYS A 269 31.64 -7.21 2.02
C LYS A 269 30.94 -8.29 2.81
N TYR A 270 29.62 -8.36 2.69
CA TYR A 270 28.84 -9.43 3.32
C TYR A 270 28.72 -10.67 2.44
N ILE A 271 28.53 -11.80 3.07
CA ILE A 271 28.07 -13.06 2.48
C ILE A 271 26.56 -13.15 2.62
N ILE A 272 26.05 -12.81 3.79
CA ILE A 272 24.61 -12.74 4.08
C ILE A 272 24.33 -11.53 4.95
N THR A 273 23.24 -10.84 4.66
CA THR A 273 22.59 -9.88 5.55
C THR A 273 21.14 -10.30 5.71
N ALA A 274 20.67 -10.43 6.93
CA ALA A 274 19.28 -10.71 7.25
C ALA A 274 18.75 -9.61 8.18
N GLY A 275 17.48 -9.26 8.03
CA GLY A 275 16.85 -8.22 8.84
C GLY A 275 15.40 -8.56 9.18
N LEU A 276 14.96 -8.00 10.30
CA LEU A 276 13.59 -8.00 10.77
C LEU A 276 13.23 -6.61 11.26
N ALA A 277 12.08 -6.11 10.86
CA ALA A 277 11.54 -4.84 11.34
C ALA A 277 10.03 -4.91 11.53
N ILE A 278 9.53 -4.16 12.52
CA ILE A 278 8.11 -3.83 12.66
C ILE A 278 8.00 -2.35 12.36
N LYS A 279 7.09 -1.99 11.44
CA LYS A 279 6.96 -0.64 10.90
C LYS A 279 5.57 -0.07 11.09
N ASN A 280 5.49 1.26 11.08
CA ASN A 280 4.25 2.02 11.12
C ASN A 280 3.38 1.72 12.36
N ILE A 281 4.01 1.53 13.52
CA ILE A 281 3.31 1.36 14.79
C ILE A 281 2.81 2.74 15.24
N GLY A 282 1.57 3.09 14.91
CA GLY A 282 1.03 4.40 15.26
C GLY A 282 -0.23 4.79 14.53
N SER A 283 -0.65 6.03 14.76
CA SER A 283 -1.88 6.60 14.19
C SER A 283 -1.77 8.12 14.04
N MET A 284 -2.63 8.67 13.21
CA MET A 284 -2.84 10.10 13.03
C MET A 284 -4.29 10.49 13.36
N THR A 285 -4.50 11.72 13.77
CA THR A 285 -5.82 12.26 14.12
C THR A 285 -6.21 13.35 13.13
N PHE A 286 -7.34 13.19 12.50
CA PHE A 286 -7.99 14.21 11.68
C PHE A 286 -8.93 15.02 12.59
N LYS A 287 -8.79 16.34 12.60
CA LYS A 287 -9.52 17.26 13.49
C LYS A 287 -9.73 18.65 12.90
N GLU A 288 -9.93 18.73 11.60
CA GLU A 288 -10.21 19.98 10.91
C GLU A 288 -11.69 20.41 11.07
N GLU A 289 -12.03 21.63 10.68
CA GLU A 289 -13.39 22.16 10.81
C GLU A 289 -14.42 21.37 9.97
N ASN A 290 -14.01 20.82 8.82
CA ASN A 290 -14.86 20.04 7.92
C ASN A 290 -14.78 18.52 8.10
N ASN A 291 -14.23 18.05 9.22
CA ASN A 291 -14.14 16.61 9.49
C ASN A 291 -15.49 16.06 9.88
N THR A 292 -15.79 14.92 9.29
CA THR A 292 -16.97 14.13 9.63
C THR A 292 -16.62 12.65 9.68
N SER A 293 -17.15 11.93 10.68
CA SER A 293 -17.19 10.48 10.72
C SER A 293 -18.52 10.07 11.31
N ILE A 294 -19.36 9.42 10.51
CA ILE A 294 -20.74 9.04 10.86
C ILE A 294 -20.91 7.55 10.62
N ASP A 295 -21.49 6.87 11.62
CA ASP A 295 -21.93 5.49 11.50
C ASP A 295 -23.47 5.47 11.37
N TYR A 296 -23.99 4.72 10.41
CA TYR A 296 -25.40 4.49 10.18
C TYR A 296 -25.75 3.01 10.23
N ASN A 297 -26.94 2.70 10.68
CA ASN A 297 -27.62 1.44 10.39
C ASN A 297 -28.53 1.67 9.19
N LEU A 298 -28.31 0.92 8.12
CA LEU A 298 -29.20 0.85 6.96
C LEU A 298 -30.26 -0.23 7.22
N ASP A 299 -31.54 0.13 7.06
CA ASP A 299 -32.67 -0.80 7.06
C ASP A 299 -33.69 -0.37 6.01
N VAL A 300 -33.78 -1.16 4.96
CA VAL A 300 -34.78 -1.01 3.88
C VAL A 300 -35.70 -2.21 3.94
N SER A 301 -36.83 -2.08 4.63
CA SER A 301 -37.74 -3.19 4.93
C SER A 301 -39.15 -2.96 4.39
N GLY A 302 -39.91 -4.03 4.26
CA GLY A 302 -41.30 -3.97 3.82
C GLY A 302 -41.48 -3.79 2.32
N LEU A 303 -42.28 -2.81 1.92
CA LEU A 303 -42.58 -2.48 0.52
C LEU A 303 -41.75 -1.28 0.02
N GLU A 304 -40.79 -0.80 0.82
CA GLU A 304 -39.98 0.34 0.51
C GLU A 304 -38.72 -0.08 -0.25
N SER A 305 -38.17 0.84 -1.03
CA SER A 305 -36.95 0.65 -1.80
C SER A 305 -36.08 1.87 -1.70
N LEU A 306 -34.76 1.67 -1.69
CA LEU A 306 -33.74 2.73 -1.81
C LEU A 306 -33.28 2.81 -3.26
N ASP A 307 -33.50 3.96 -3.91
CA ASP A 307 -33.04 4.23 -5.27
C ASP A 307 -31.51 4.36 -5.26
N LEU A 308 -30.81 3.43 -5.92
CA LEU A 308 -29.36 3.46 -6.05
C LEU A 308 -28.87 4.39 -7.18
N ASN A 309 -29.73 4.82 -8.09
CA ASN A 309 -29.35 5.72 -9.18
C ASN A 309 -28.85 7.07 -8.66
N GLN A 310 -29.35 7.51 -7.50
CA GLN A 310 -28.92 8.76 -6.87
C GLN A 310 -27.46 8.76 -6.41
N PHE A 311 -26.83 7.59 -6.22
CA PHE A 311 -25.41 7.46 -5.88
C PHE A 311 -24.49 7.39 -7.09
N GLN A 312 -25.04 7.44 -8.30
CA GLN A 312 -24.25 7.49 -9.54
C GLN A 312 -23.69 8.89 -9.77
N ASN A 313 -22.47 8.96 -10.33
CA ASN A 313 -21.80 10.20 -10.69
C ASN A 313 -21.56 11.18 -9.51
N VAL A 314 -21.55 10.70 -8.27
CA VAL A 314 -21.15 11.51 -7.12
C VAL A 314 -19.67 11.87 -7.21
N ASN A 315 -19.35 13.15 -6.90
CA ASN A 315 -17.99 13.67 -6.99
C ASN A 315 -17.33 13.91 -5.64
N SER A 316 -18.06 13.67 -4.53
CA SER A 316 -17.56 13.89 -3.19
C SER A 316 -18.31 13.06 -2.14
N LEU A 317 -17.68 12.83 -0.97
CA LEU A 317 -18.37 12.21 0.17
C LEU A 317 -19.40 13.15 0.80
N THR A 318 -19.24 14.44 0.66
CA THR A 318 -20.25 15.43 1.08
C THR A 318 -21.54 15.26 0.28
N GLU A 319 -21.48 14.97 -1.01
CA GLU A 319 -22.67 14.65 -1.83
C GLU A 319 -23.34 13.35 -1.36
N ILE A 320 -22.55 12.32 -1.04
CA ILE A 320 -23.10 11.07 -0.48
C ILE A 320 -23.81 11.34 0.86
N GLU A 321 -23.21 12.15 1.75
CA GLU A 321 -23.86 12.54 3.01
C GLU A 321 -25.20 13.26 2.77
N GLN A 322 -25.25 14.19 1.79
CA GLN A 322 -26.47 14.90 1.44
C GLN A 322 -27.55 13.96 0.91
N ILE A 323 -27.19 12.96 0.10
CA ILE A 323 -28.13 11.93 -0.40
C ILE A 323 -28.67 11.10 0.77
N ILE A 324 -27.81 10.67 1.68
CA ILE A 324 -28.22 9.88 2.86
C ILE A 324 -29.13 10.69 3.79
N ASP A 325 -28.86 11.96 3.97
CA ASP A 325 -29.60 12.87 4.86
C ASP A 325 -30.85 13.49 4.20
N ASP A 326 -31.08 13.23 2.90
CA ASP A 326 -32.32 13.65 2.23
C ASP A 326 -33.54 13.05 2.93
N PRO A 327 -34.62 13.83 3.18
CA PRO A 327 -35.84 13.33 3.83
C PRO A 327 -36.42 12.04 3.21
N ALA A 328 -36.22 11.82 1.92
CA ALA A 328 -36.68 10.60 1.24
C ALA A 328 -35.85 9.36 1.64
N ASN A 329 -34.60 9.53 2.05
CA ASN A 329 -33.67 8.44 2.38
C ASN A 329 -33.39 8.33 3.88
N ALA A 330 -33.57 9.41 4.63
CA ALA A 330 -33.23 9.48 6.06
C ALA A 330 -33.95 8.44 6.92
N ALA A 331 -35.12 7.95 6.47
CA ALA A 331 -35.83 6.87 7.11
C ALA A 331 -35.08 5.53 7.06
N PHE A 332 -34.30 5.29 6.01
CA PHE A 332 -33.52 4.07 5.81
C PHE A 332 -32.18 4.10 6.56
N PHE A 333 -31.63 5.29 6.83
CA PHE A 333 -30.30 5.48 7.42
C PHE A 333 -30.40 6.06 8.84
N GLN A 334 -30.39 5.19 9.84
CA GLN A 334 -30.38 5.61 11.22
C GLN A 334 -28.97 5.97 11.68
N LYS A 335 -28.71 7.25 11.98
CA LYS A 335 -27.44 7.70 12.58
C LYS A 335 -27.25 7.09 13.97
N THR A 336 -26.15 6.38 14.16
CA THR A 336 -25.80 5.74 15.45
C THR A 336 -24.68 6.47 16.17
N LYS A 337 -23.75 7.07 15.42
CA LYS A 337 -22.61 7.78 15.97
C LYS A 337 -22.16 8.89 15.03
N THR A 338 -21.76 10.02 15.59
CA THR A 338 -21.14 11.14 14.84
C THR A 338 -19.95 11.68 15.60
N ASN A 339 -18.81 11.82 14.92
CA ASN A 339 -17.59 12.41 15.47
C ASN A 339 -17.04 13.46 14.50
N GLN A 340 -16.61 14.60 15.05
CA GLN A 340 -15.88 15.64 14.29
C GLN A 340 -14.37 15.44 14.31
N SER A 341 -13.86 14.54 15.14
CA SER A 341 -12.44 14.20 15.21
C SER A 341 -12.32 12.69 15.29
N PHE A 342 -11.46 12.12 14.45
CA PHE A 342 -11.28 10.67 14.39
C PHE A 342 -9.81 10.31 14.15
N LYS A 343 -9.43 9.11 14.59
CA LYS A 343 -8.09 8.55 14.40
C LYS A 343 -8.08 7.60 13.22
N VAL A 344 -6.98 7.61 12.47
CA VAL A 344 -6.68 6.63 11.44
C VAL A 344 -5.36 5.96 11.78
N LYS A 345 -5.36 4.64 11.91
CA LYS A 345 -4.18 3.82 12.16
C LYS A 345 -3.32 3.73 10.91
N LEU A 346 -2.00 3.73 11.06
CA LEU A 346 -1.10 3.38 9.97
C LEU A 346 -1.09 1.86 9.73
N PRO A 347 -0.76 1.41 8.51
CA PRO A 347 -0.67 -0.01 8.19
C PRO A 347 0.57 -0.63 8.85
N THR A 348 0.43 -1.10 10.08
CA THR A 348 1.52 -1.78 10.79
C THR A 348 1.92 -3.05 10.05
N THR A 349 3.20 -3.19 9.74
CA THR A 349 3.76 -4.33 8.99
C THR A 349 4.95 -4.95 9.68
N ILE A 350 5.15 -6.25 9.45
CA ILE A 350 6.39 -6.97 9.74
C ILE A 350 7.14 -7.15 8.42
N ASN A 351 8.38 -6.68 8.37
CA ASN A 351 9.30 -6.86 7.25
C ASN A 351 10.41 -7.82 7.66
N ALA A 352 10.56 -8.92 6.95
CA ALA A 352 11.66 -9.87 7.13
C ALA A 352 12.35 -10.12 5.79
N TYR A 353 13.68 -10.15 5.78
CA TYR A 353 14.44 -10.41 4.56
C TYR A 353 15.79 -11.05 4.83
N ALA A 354 16.32 -11.69 3.79
CA ALA A 354 17.71 -12.16 3.75
C ALA A 354 18.28 -11.89 2.35
N ASP A 355 19.42 -11.23 2.28
CA ASP A 355 20.20 -10.99 1.06
C ASP A 355 21.48 -11.80 1.10
N ILE A 356 21.69 -12.66 0.10
CA ILE A 356 22.77 -13.62 0.07
C ILE A 356 23.64 -13.38 -1.15
N LYS A 357 24.95 -13.26 -0.95
CA LYS A 357 25.94 -13.29 -2.01
C LYS A 357 26.15 -14.72 -2.50
N VAL A 358 25.61 -15.05 -3.66
CA VAL A 358 25.71 -16.39 -4.25
C VAL A 358 27.09 -16.57 -4.89
N LYS A 359 27.56 -15.58 -5.65
CA LYS A 359 28.85 -15.61 -6.34
C LYS A 359 29.30 -14.18 -6.68
N ASN A 360 30.59 -13.87 -6.47
CA ASN A 360 31.25 -12.58 -6.80
C ASN A 360 30.34 -11.34 -6.79
N LYS A 361 29.62 -11.08 -7.87
CA LYS A 361 28.75 -9.91 -8.10
C LYS A 361 27.27 -10.25 -8.08
N PHE A 362 26.94 -11.54 -7.91
CA PHE A 362 25.57 -12.03 -7.95
C PHE A 362 25.02 -12.23 -6.54
N TYR A 363 23.89 -11.61 -6.27
CA TYR A 363 23.16 -11.64 -5.01
C TYR A 363 21.72 -12.08 -5.25
N VAL A 364 21.11 -12.66 -4.25
CA VAL A 364 19.68 -12.98 -4.24
C VAL A 364 19.10 -12.54 -2.90
N THR A 365 18.09 -11.70 -2.95
CA THR A 365 17.30 -11.32 -1.78
C THR A 365 15.99 -12.09 -1.77
N ALA A 366 15.61 -12.62 -0.62
CA ALA A 366 14.24 -13.04 -0.32
C ALA A 366 13.65 -12.09 0.74
N SER A 367 12.43 -11.63 0.56
CA SER A 367 11.76 -10.74 1.53
C SER A 367 10.27 -11.02 1.67
N ILE A 368 9.76 -10.68 2.85
CA ILE A 368 8.35 -10.79 3.24
C ILE A 368 7.96 -9.46 3.87
N LEU A 369 6.85 -8.89 3.40
CA LEU A 369 6.11 -7.83 4.06
C LEU A 369 4.75 -8.40 4.44
N GLN A 370 4.46 -8.42 5.72
CA GLN A 370 3.20 -8.95 6.27
C GLN A 370 2.49 -7.84 7.03
N LYS A 371 1.25 -7.50 6.63
CA LYS A 371 0.39 -6.63 7.44
C LYS A 371 -0.03 -7.34 8.73
N VAL A 372 -0.14 -6.58 9.81
CA VAL A 372 -0.52 -7.08 11.14
C VAL A 372 -2.01 -6.91 11.41
N VAL A 373 -2.63 -5.93 10.74
CA VAL A 373 -4.05 -5.60 10.92
C VAL A 373 -4.79 -5.96 9.64
N ASP A 374 -5.99 -6.47 9.79
CA ASP A 374 -6.90 -6.81 8.69
C ASP A 374 -7.46 -5.54 8.01
N ASP A 375 -7.84 -5.66 6.74
CA ASP A 375 -8.43 -4.57 5.95
C ASP A 375 -9.90 -4.28 6.29
N SER A 376 -10.52 -5.02 7.23
CA SER A 376 -11.92 -4.86 7.63
C SER A 376 -12.21 -3.60 8.47
N GLU A 377 -11.17 -2.97 9.05
CA GLU A 377 -11.35 -1.78 9.90
C GLU A 377 -11.52 -0.49 9.07
N ASN A 378 -12.49 0.35 9.44
CA ASN A 378 -12.77 1.63 8.76
C ASN A 378 -11.72 2.70 9.02
N ASP A 379 -11.10 2.68 10.21
CA ASP A 379 -10.13 3.66 10.69
C ASP A 379 -8.67 3.26 10.42
N LEU A 380 -8.42 2.61 9.30
CA LEU A 380 -7.12 2.06 8.91
C LEU A 380 -6.71 2.52 7.50
N ALA A 381 -5.50 3.07 7.39
CA ALA A 381 -4.79 3.14 6.12
C ALA A 381 -4.21 1.74 5.83
N THR A 382 -4.58 1.13 4.72
CA THR A 382 -4.23 -0.27 4.45
C THR A 382 -2.98 -0.43 3.60
N THR A 383 -2.44 -1.64 3.57
CA THR A 383 -1.37 -2.11 2.69
C THR A 383 -1.63 -3.56 2.31
N GLN A 384 -0.80 -4.13 1.44
CA GLN A 384 -0.96 -5.51 0.98
C GLN A 384 0.20 -6.39 1.47
N ASN A 385 -0.10 -7.66 1.74
CA ASN A 385 0.92 -8.67 2.01
C ASN A 385 1.76 -8.91 0.77
N THR A 386 3.08 -9.00 0.95
CA THR A 386 4.04 -9.08 -0.16
C THR A 386 5.16 -10.05 0.17
N TYR A 387 5.50 -10.89 -0.81
CA TYR A 387 6.65 -11.79 -0.74
C TYR A 387 7.50 -11.57 -1.99
N SER A 388 8.80 -11.56 -1.92
CA SER A 388 9.63 -11.33 -3.10
C SER A 388 10.94 -12.13 -3.11
N LEU A 389 11.40 -12.42 -4.33
CA LEU A 389 12.71 -12.97 -4.61
C LEU A 389 13.39 -12.10 -5.67
N ILE A 390 14.55 -11.55 -5.35
CA ILE A 390 15.17 -10.52 -6.16
C ILE A 390 16.61 -10.91 -6.49
N PRO A 391 16.85 -11.59 -7.63
CA PRO A 391 18.20 -11.73 -8.16
C PRO A 391 18.76 -10.37 -8.60
N ARG A 392 20.03 -10.13 -8.25
CA ARG A 392 20.72 -8.88 -8.46
C ARG A 392 22.16 -9.09 -8.89
N ILE A 393 22.62 -8.32 -9.88
CA ILE A 393 24.02 -8.25 -10.28
C ILE A 393 24.57 -6.86 -9.94
N ALA A 394 25.57 -6.81 -9.04
CA ALA A 394 26.11 -5.57 -8.51
C ALA A 394 27.55 -5.33 -8.98
N PHE A 395 27.77 -4.22 -9.70
CA PHE A 395 29.08 -3.67 -10.05
C PHE A 395 29.38 -2.45 -9.16
N LYS A 396 30.58 -1.88 -9.27
CA LYS A 396 30.98 -0.73 -8.44
C LYS A 396 30.02 0.46 -8.56
N SER A 397 29.61 0.82 -9.78
CA SER A 397 28.78 2.00 -10.04
C SER A 397 27.42 1.67 -10.66
N PHE A 398 27.16 0.41 -10.93
CA PHE A 398 25.96 -0.06 -11.64
C PHE A 398 25.41 -1.34 -11.01
N GLU A 399 24.10 -1.46 -10.94
CA GLU A 399 23.39 -2.67 -10.51
C GLU A 399 22.20 -2.93 -11.44
N LEU A 400 21.95 -4.20 -11.68
CA LEU A 400 20.74 -4.70 -12.33
C LEU A 400 20.01 -5.62 -11.36
N PHE A 401 18.71 -5.55 -11.32
CA PHE A 401 17.90 -6.43 -10.52
C PHE A 401 16.62 -6.81 -11.27
N ALA A 402 16.17 -8.04 -11.06
CA ALA A 402 14.99 -8.60 -11.69
C ALA A 402 14.07 -9.17 -10.61
N PRO A 403 13.25 -8.32 -9.99
CA PRO A 403 12.36 -8.75 -8.94
C PRO A 403 11.29 -9.70 -9.46
N LEU A 404 11.07 -10.78 -8.71
CA LEU A 404 9.96 -11.73 -8.84
C LEU A 404 9.16 -11.62 -7.56
N ALA A 405 7.87 -11.42 -7.67
CA ALA A 405 7.11 -11.19 -6.46
C ALA A 405 5.61 -11.49 -6.60
N SER A 406 4.85 -11.50 -5.47
CA SER A 406 3.39 -11.62 -5.45
C SER A 406 2.76 -10.96 -4.22
N ASN A 407 1.57 -10.39 -4.41
CA ASN A 407 0.71 -9.89 -3.34
C ASN A 407 -0.65 -10.61 -3.33
N GLU A 408 -1.38 -10.35 -2.28
CA GLU A 408 -2.72 -10.89 -2.07
C GLU A 408 -3.78 -10.37 -3.07
N ILE A 409 -3.50 -9.27 -3.79
CA ILE A 409 -4.47 -8.63 -4.69
C ILE A 409 -4.22 -9.01 -6.15
N SER A 410 -3.04 -8.71 -6.68
CA SER A 410 -2.73 -8.89 -8.12
C SER A 410 -2.07 -10.23 -8.47
N GLY A 411 -1.70 -11.02 -7.45
CA GLY A 411 -0.99 -12.27 -7.66
C GLY A 411 0.48 -12.07 -8.08
N PHE A 412 0.98 -12.92 -8.97
CA PHE A 412 2.39 -12.95 -9.38
C PHE A 412 2.75 -11.82 -10.34
N THR A 413 3.92 -11.22 -10.11
CA THR A 413 4.54 -10.23 -11.00
C THR A 413 6.03 -10.47 -11.16
N SER A 414 6.58 -9.98 -12.27
CA SER A 414 7.99 -9.94 -12.54
C SER A 414 8.38 -8.62 -13.18
N GLY A 415 9.52 -8.10 -12.76
CA GLY A 415 9.98 -6.79 -13.15
C GLY A 415 11.46 -6.70 -13.43
N PHE A 416 11.89 -5.48 -13.71
CA PHE A 416 13.27 -5.14 -13.99
C PHE A 416 13.59 -3.76 -13.46
N GLY A 417 14.81 -3.58 -13.00
CA GLY A 417 15.31 -2.28 -12.61
C GLY A 417 16.83 -2.20 -12.67
N PHE A 418 17.32 -0.97 -12.63
CA PHE A 418 18.75 -0.70 -12.61
C PHE A 418 19.06 0.49 -11.69
N ARG A 419 20.30 0.51 -11.22
CA ARG A 419 20.94 1.65 -10.58
C ARG A 419 22.23 1.99 -11.31
N ALA A 420 22.42 3.26 -11.62
CA ALA A 420 23.65 3.80 -12.18
C ALA A 420 24.09 5.01 -11.33
N PHE A 421 25.26 4.87 -10.67
CA PHE A 421 25.71 5.86 -9.69
C PHE A 421 24.67 6.13 -8.59
N GLY A 422 24.13 7.34 -8.53
CA GLY A 422 23.06 7.76 -7.61
C GLY A 422 21.65 7.62 -8.16
N PHE A 423 21.49 7.50 -9.48
CA PHE A 423 20.20 7.35 -10.13
C PHE A 423 19.75 5.89 -10.16
N TYR A 424 18.48 5.65 -9.98
CA TYR A 424 17.87 4.35 -10.17
C TYR A 424 16.45 4.47 -10.74
N LEU A 425 16.08 3.47 -11.50
CA LEU A 425 14.78 3.33 -12.14
C LEU A 425 14.41 1.85 -12.18
N GLY A 426 13.14 1.54 -11.94
CA GLY A 426 12.65 0.17 -12.04
C GLY A 426 11.14 0.08 -11.97
N SER A 427 10.68 -1.12 -12.23
CA SER A 427 9.31 -1.57 -12.07
C SER A 427 9.32 -3.02 -11.61
N GLY A 428 8.42 -3.33 -10.73
CA GLY A 428 8.23 -4.68 -10.25
C GLY A 428 7.36 -5.56 -11.13
N SER A 429 6.67 -4.97 -12.09
CA SER A 429 5.69 -5.67 -12.92
C SER A 429 5.93 -5.56 -14.43
N ILE A 430 6.91 -4.78 -14.87
CA ILE A 430 7.08 -4.46 -16.30
C ILE A 430 7.22 -5.70 -17.21
N ILE A 431 7.87 -6.77 -16.76
CA ILE A 431 8.01 -8.00 -17.54
C ILE A 431 6.67 -8.71 -17.65
N SER A 432 5.95 -8.89 -16.53
CA SER A 432 4.62 -9.50 -16.56
C SER A 432 3.59 -8.61 -17.27
N ALA A 433 3.70 -7.29 -17.18
CA ALA A 433 2.88 -6.36 -17.96
C ALA A 433 3.11 -6.50 -19.47
N ALA A 434 4.39 -6.62 -19.90
CA ALA A 434 4.74 -6.85 -21.30
C ALA A 434 4.21 -8.18 -21.86
N LEU A 435 3.99 -9.17 -20.99
CA LEU A 435 3.38 -10.46 -21.35
C LEU A 435 1.84 -10.46 -21.24
N ASN A 436 1.23 -9.32 -20.96
CA ASN A 436 -0.23 -9.12 -20.77
C ASN A 436 -0.88 -9.96 -19.64
N ASN A 437 -0.08 -10.43 -18.69
CA ASN A 437 -0.57 -11.27 -17.58
C ASN A 437 -0.64 -10.52 -16.24
N SER A 438 -0.13 -9.28 -16.17
CA SER A 438 -0.07 -8.53 -14.91
C SER A 438 -1.39 -7.86 -14.59
N LYS A 439 -1.87 -8.04 -13.37
CA LYS A 439 -2.92 -7.24 -12.74
C LYS A 439 -2.33 -6.14 -11.86
N GLN A 440 -1.05 -5.84 -12.05
CA GLN A 440 -0.30 -4.79 -11.40
C GLN A 440 0.44 -3.94 -12.43
N ALA A 441 0.53 -2.66 -12.16
CA ALA A 441 1.39 -1.70 -12.86
C ALA A 441 2.11 -0.85 -11.81
N ASP A 442 3.44 -0.80 -11.86
CA ASP A 442 4.23 0.00 -10.96
C ASP A 442 5.47 0.56 -11.64
N VAL A 443 5.90 1.69 -11.12
CA VAL A 443 7.17 2.31 -11.51
C VAL A 443 7.76 3.05 -10.32
N TYR A 444 9.08 3.01 -10.21
CA TYR A 444 9.80 3.84 -9.25
C TYR A 444 11.06 4.40 -9.85
N LEU A 445 11.43 5.57 -9.38
CA LEU A 445 12.67 6.24 -9.74
C LEU A 445 13.17 7.08 -8.56
N GLY A 446 14.46 7.38 -8.57
CA GLY A 446 15.03 8.25 -7.56
C GLY A 446 16.48 8.62 -7.84
N PHE A 447 16.91 9.61 -7.08
CA PHE A 447 18.28 10.10 -7.12
C PHE A 447 18.80 10.41 -5.71
N ARG A 448 19.91 9.80 -5.37
CA ARG A 448 20.65 10.02 -4.13
C ARG A 448 22.15 10.04 -4.39
N PHE A 449 22.92 10.63 -3.50
CA PHE A 449 24.36 10.54 -3.52
C PHE A 449 24.96 10.44 -2.12
N GLY A 450 26.03 9.67 -2.01
CA GLY A 450 26.78 9.52 -0.76
C GLY A 450 28.17 10.18 -0.88
N ILE A 451 28.63 10.77 0.23
CA ILE A 451 29.93 11.46 0.36
C ILE A 451 30.73 10.83 1.50
#